data_35d23a53c02c5a477f8cda16aaf498ed
#
_entry.id   35d23a53c02c5a477f8cda16aaf498ed
#
_cell.length_a   1.000
_cell.length_b   1.000
_cell.length_c   1.000
_cell.angle_alpha   90.00
_cell.angle_beta   90.00
_cell.angle_gamma   90.00
#
_symmetry.space_group_name_H-M   'P 1'
#
loop_
_entity.id
_entity.type
_entity.pdbx_description
1 polymer ?
#
loop_
_entity_poly.entity_id
_entity_poly.type
_entity_poly.pdbx_seq_one_letter_code
_entity_poly.pdbx_strand_id
1 'polypeptide(L)'
;MTLVESIDSLQAWFDEHVCQQATFKVPTDNNITGEAQLIHPASFALYVPARDRIPPNVVAPIPSICIQLMEGEDKLTERNTRLNIRLCLAVWNPGDQTGVDFTPVPDPSNPVGVKYTQGDDKPTYTRNLDGWRDIMNFVDLVRLELRKHDIIAGHRIVKEEPIKFGQFFQDDALWDSYPYWHSWITFSVEYGGMIALSKECESLL
;
A
#
# COMPACT_ATOMS: atom_id res chain seq x y z
N MET A 1 -2.90 26.25 1.61
CA MET A 1 -3.01 24.82 1.92
C MET A 1 -2.02 24.49 3.02
N THR A 2 -2.43 23.84 4.07
CA THR A 2 -1.57 23.38 5.16
C THR A 2 -1.03 21.98 4.85
N LEU A 3 -0.02 21.50 5.58
CA LEU A 3 0.48 20.12 5.41
C LEU A 3 -0.60 19.08 5.72
N VAL A 4 -1.46 19.33 6.71
CA VAL A 4 -2.57 18.44 7.06
C VAL A 4 -3.56 18.36 5.90
N GLU A 5 -4.03 19.50 5.40
CA GLU A 5 -4.91 19.53 4.22
C GLU A 5 -4.29 18.85 3.00
N SER A 6 -2.97 18.97 2.81
CA SER A 6 -2.26 18.32 1.72
C SER A 6 -2.30 16.80 1.83
N ILE A 7 -2.02 16.26 3.01
CA ILE A 7 -2.04 14.80 3.23
C ILE A 7 -3.47 14.27 3.13
N ASP A 8 -4.45 14.94 3.74
CA ASP A 8 -5.86 14.54 3.70
C ASP A 8 -6.41 14.54 2.26
N SER A 9 -6.09 15.58 1.49
CA SER A 9 -6.52 15.68 0.08
C SER A 9 -5.86 14.63 -0.81
N LEU A 10 -4.58 14.32 -0.59
CA LEU A 10 -3.89 13.23 -1.28
C LEU A 10 -4.52 11.88 -0.91
N GLN A 11 -4.82 11.64 0.37
CA GLN A 11 -5.50 10.43 0.81
C GLN A 11 -6.84 10.26 0.10
N ALA A 12 -7.69 11.27 0.10
CA ALA A 12 -8.99 11.24 -0.57
C ALA A 12 -8.83 10.97 -2.09
N TRP A 13 -7.83 11.59 -2.73
CA TRP A 13 -7.55 11.36 -4.14
C TRP A 13 -7.15 9.92 -4.45
N PHE A 14 -6.26 9.32 -3.63
CA PHE A 14 -5.86 7.92 -3.81
C PHE A 14 -7.02 6.96 -3.56
N ASP A 15 -7.87 7.23 -2.58
CA ASP A 15 -9.07 6.42 -2.34
C ASP A 15 -10.00 6.44 -3.56
N GLU A 16 -10.25 7.61 -4.14
CA GLU A 16 -11.17 7.74 -5.27
C GLU A 16 -10.59 7.21 -6.59
N HIS A 17 -9.33 7.56 -6.91
CA HIS A 17 -8.78 7.36 -8.26
C HIS A 17 -7.96 6.08 -8.39
N VAL A 18 -7.47 5.52 -7.30
CA VAL A 18 -6.62 4.32 -7.32
C VAL A 18 -7.31 3.15 -6.62
N CYS A 19 -7.71 3.33 -5.36
CA CYS A 19 -8.21 2.23 -4.55
C CYS A 19 -9.49 1.60 -5.14
N GLN A 20 -10.35 2.39 -5.77
CA GLN A 20 -11.58 1.87 -6.39
C GLN A 20 -11.36 1.10 -7.69
N GLN A 21 -10.17 1.16 -8.28
CA GLN A 21 -9.89 0.51 -9.56
C GLN A 21 -9.40 -0.93 -9.46
N ALA A 22 -9.02 -1.39 -8.27
CA ALA A 22 -8.50 -2.73 -8.07
C ALA A 22 -9.12 -3.39 -6.83
N THR A 23 -9.12 -4.71 -6.82
CA THR A 23 -9.48 -5.51 -5.65
C THR A 23 -8.40 -6.54 -5.38
N PHE A 24 -8.13 -6.80 -4.11
CA PHE A 24 -7.12 -7.75 -3.65
C PHE A 24 -7.68 -8.62 -2.52
N LYS A 25 -7.02 -9.75 -2.28
CA LYS A 25 -7.39 -10.70 -1.23
C LYS A 25 -7.24 -10.08 0.16
N VAL A 26 -8.22 -10.35 1.05
CA VAL A 26 -8.17 -9.98 2.47
C VAL A 26 -7.40 -11.03 3.25
N PRO A 27 -6.48 -10.63 4.17
CA PRO A 27 -5.90 -11.57 5.11
C PRO A 27 -6.99 -12.25 5.95
N THR A 28 -7.04 -13.57 5.90
CA THR A 28 -7.96 -14.38 6.70
C THR A 28 -7.19 -15.36 7.56
N ASP A 29 -7.69 -15.64 8.76
CA ASP A 29 -7.13 -16.69 9.62
C ASP A 29 -7.47 -18.10 9.07
N ASN A 30 -8.44 -18.16 8.17
CA ASN A 30 -8.92 -19.40 7.56
C ASN A 30 -8.42 -19.54 6.12
N ASN A 31 -7.11 -19.73 5.97
CA ASN A 31 -6.43 -19.86 4.68
C ASN A 31 -6.78 -21.18 3.92
N ILE A 32 -7.64 -22.01 4.48
CA ILE A 32 -7.81 -23.41 4.06
C ILE A 32 -9.03 -23.60 3.17
N THR A 33 -10.01 -22.72 3.17
CA THR A 33 -11.32 -22.94 2.51
C THR A 33 -11.50 -22.28 1.15
N GLY A 34 -10.44 -21.86 0.49
CA GLY A 34 -10.44 -21.69 -0.97
C GLY A 34 -11.03 -20.42 -1.57
N GLU A 35 -11.91 -19.70 -0.91
CA GLU A 35 -12.44 -18.44 -1.44
C GLU A 35 -11.91 -17.24 -0.64
N ALA A 36 -10.89 -16.60 -1.19
CA ALA A 36 -10.42 -15.33 -0.64
C ALA A 36 -11.47 -14.24 -0.94
N GLN A 37 -11.92 -13.55 0.11
CA GLN A 37 -12.71 -12.34 -0.08
C GLN A 37 -11.83 -11.28 -0.77
N LEU A 38 -12.37 -10.64 -1.81
CA LEU A 38 -11.72 -9.52 -2.49
C LEU A 38 -12.31 -8.21 -1.99
N ILE A 39 -11.45 -7.26 -1.66
CA ILE A 39 -11.83 -5.91 -1.28
C ILE A 39 -11.00 -4.87 -2.02
N HIS A 40 -11.50 -3.66 -2.08
CA HIS A 40 -10.71 -2.51 -2.51
C HIS A 40 -9.65 -2.17 -1.45
N PRO A 41 -8.44 -1.75 -1.86
CA PRO A 41 -7.46 -1.19 -0.94
C PRO A 41 -8.02 0.01 -0.18
N ALA A 42 -7.47 0.28 0.99
CA ALA A 42 -7.72 1.53 1.72
C ALA A 42 -6.46 2.40 1.71
N SER A 43 -6.63 3.72 1.69
CA SER A 43 -5.51 4.63 1.87
C SER A 43 -5.41 5.10 3.32
N PHE A 44 -4.19 5.28 3.80
CA PHE A 44 -3.89 5.73 5.16
C PHE A 44 -2.84 6.84 5.13
N ALA A 45 -3.04 7.86 5.96
CA ALA A 45 -2.08 8.92 6.17
C ALA A 45 -1.02 8.48 7.19
N LEU A 46 0.25 8.59 6.81
CA LEU A 46 1.46 8.41 7.62
C LEU A 46 1.74 6.97 8.09
N TYR A 47 0.76 6.21 8.54
CA TYR A 47 0.94 4.83 8.98
C TYR A 47 -0.32 4.00 8.75
N VAL A 48 -0.17 2.69 8.66
CA VAL A 48 -1.29 1.74 8.59
C VAL A 48 -1.65 1.33 10.01
N PRO A 49 -2.90 1.57 10.47
CA PRO A 49 -3.30 1.19 11.82
C PRO A 49 -3.40 -0.33 11.98
N ALA A 50 -3.23 -0.81 13.21
CA ALA A 50 -3.49 -2.21 13.54
C ALA A 50 -4.97 -2.57 13.33
N ARG A 51 -5.26 -3.84 13.10
CA ARG A 51 -6.61 -4.34 12.75
C ARG A 51 -7.71 -3.93 13.75
N ASP A 52 -7.37 -3.81 15.01
CA ASP A 52 -8.28 -3.38 16.09
C ASP A 52 -8.53 -1.87 16.15
N ARG A 53 -7.82 -1.09 15.33
CA ARG A 53 -7.84 0.38 15.32
C ARG A 53 -8.15 0.98 13.96
N ILE A 54 -8.55 0.17 12.99
CA ILE A 54 -8.92 0.66 11.66
C ILE A 54 -10.24 1.47 11.74
N PRO A 55 -10.43 2.47 10.87
CA PRO A 55 -11.68 3.20 10.77
C PRO A 55 -12.87 2.27 10.47
N PRO A 56 -14.08 2.57 10.95
CA PRO A 56 -15.25 1.70 10.80
C PRO A 56 -15.67 1.40 9.35
N ASN A 57 -15.28 2.27 8.41
CA ASN A 57 -15.54 2.11 6.97
C ASN A 57 -14.49 1.28 6.24
N VAL A 58 -13.42 0.86 6.92
CA VAL A 58 -12.34 0.06 6.35
C VAL A 58 -12.48 -1.39 6.81
N VAL A 59 -12.48 -2.33 5.87
CA VAL A 59 -12.67 -3.76 6.16
C VAL A 59 -11.43 -4.39 6.77
N ALA A 60 -10.25 -4.04 6.25
CA ALA A 60 -8.98 -4.58 6.70
C ALA A 60 -7.83 -3.57 6.48
N PRO A 61 -6.74 -3.65 7.26
CA PRO A 61 -5.59 -2.76 7.09
C PRO A 61 -4.76 -3.08 5.84
N ILE A 62 -4.93 -4.25 5.25
CA ILE A 62 -4.32 -4.71 4.00
C ILE A 62 -5.41 -5.40 3.18
N PRO A 63 -5.52 -5.09 1.87
CA PRO A 63 -4.62 -4.30 1.02
C PRO A 63 -4.68 -2.80 1.30
N SER A 64 -3.56 -2.09 1.10
CA SER A 64 -3.49 -0.67 1.46
C SER A 64 -2.44 0.14 0.71
N ILE A 65 -2.67 1.46 0.71
CA ILE A 65 -1.70 2.50 0.36
C ILE A 65 -1.44 3.34 1.61
N CYS A 66 -0.20 3.41 2.08
CA CYS A 66 0.18 4.32 3.15
C CYS A 66 0.93 5.52 2.55
N ILE A 67 0.42 6.72 2.76
CA ILE A 67 0.97 7.97 2.24
C ILE A 67 1.90 8.56 3.28
N GLN A 68 3.19 8.62 3.00
CA GLN A 68 4.21 9.16 3.90
C GLN A 68 4.82 10.43 3.32
N LEU A 69 4.90 11.47 4.13
CA LEU A 69 5.71 12.65 3.84
C LEU A 69 7.16 12.35 4.21
N MET A 70 8.04 12.30 3.21
CA MET A 70 9.46 12.05 3.42
C MET A 70 10.21 13.33 3.74
N GLU A 71 9.89 14.39 3.02
CA GLU A 71 10.55 15.68 3.13
C GLU A 71 9.63 16.77 2.57
N GLY A 72 9.71 17.96 3.12
CA GLY A 72 9.06 19.16 2.60
C GLY A 72 10.08 20.29 2.45
N GLU A 73 9.93 21.09 1.41
CA GLU A 73 10.79 22.24 1.10
C GLU A 73 9.93 23.45 0.76
N ASP A 74 10.15 24.56 1.48
CA ASP A 74 9.51 25.84 1.21
C ASP A 74 10.46 26.78 0.45
N LYS A 75 10.11 27.11 -0.78
CA LYS A 75 10.81 28.13 -1.54
C LYS A 75 10.18 29.50 -1.29
N LEU A 76 10.66 30.18 -0.27
CA LEU A 76 10.08 31.45 0.21
C LEU A 76 9.99 32.53 -0.86
N THR A 77 10.98 32.61 -1.76
CA THR A 77 11.01 33.58 -2.87
C THR A 77 9.98 33.29 -3.95
N GLU A 78 9.74 32.01 -4.24
CA GLU A 78 8.80 31.55 -5.24
C GLU A 78 7.39 31.35 -4.68
N ARG A 79 7.24 31.43 -3.37
CA ARG A 79 6.00 31.13 -2.64
C ARG A 79 5.45 29.76 -3.03
N ASN A 80 6.30 28.78 -3.12
CA ASN A 80 6.00 27.43 -3.50
C ASN A 80 6.49 26.43 -2.47
N THR A 81 5.63 25.51 -2.09
CA THR A 81 5.97 24.39 -1.20
C THR A 81 6.04 23.12 -2.02
N ARG A 82 7.12 22.37 -1.85
CA ARG A 82 7.35 21.09 -2.46
C ARG A 82 7.34 19.99 -1.41
N LEU A 83 6.66 18.89 -1.71
CA LEU A 83 6.58 17.71 -0.86
C LEU A 83 7.10 16.49 -1.59
N ASN A 84 8.01 15.76 -0.96
CA ASN A 84 8.46 14.44 -1.40
C ASN A 84 7.60 13.39 -0.70
N ILE A 85 6.78 12.71 -1.47
CA ILE A 85 5.81 11.71 -1.01
C ILE A 85 6.35 10.32 -1.28
N ARG A 86 6.21 9.44 -0.29
CA ARG A 86 6.36 7.99 -0.46
C ARG A 86 5.01 7.33 -0.26
N LEU A 87 4.65 6.47 -1.17
CA LEU A 87 3.56 5.52 -1.02
C LEU A 87 4.15 4.17 -0.64
N CYS A 88 3.72 3.61 0.48
CA CYS A 88 4.00 2.24 0.84
C CYS A 88 2.77 1.40 0.51
N LEU A 89 2.92 0.46 -0.41
CA LEU A 89 1.86 -0.42 -0.90
C LEU A 89 1.98 -1.76 -0.21
N ALA A 90 0.86 -2.33 0.20
CA ALA A 90 0.82 -3.65 0.81
C ALA A 90 -0.36 -4.45 0.26
N VAL A 91 -0.11 -5.72 -0.07
CA VAL A 91 -1.14 -6.69 -0.42
C VAL A 91 -0.86 -8.02 0.29
N TRP A 92 -1.90 -8.81 0.47
CA TRP A 92 -1.80 -10.15 0.99
C TRP A 92 -2.20 -11.15 -0.10
N ASN A 93 -1.30 -12.04 -0.45
CA ASN A 93 -1.60 -13.13 -1.37
C ASN A 93 -0.71 -14.34 -1.06
N PRO A 94 -1.25 -15.37 -0.41
CA PRO A 94 -0.51 -16.61 -0.12
C PRO A 94 -0.33 -17.53 -1.35
N GLY A 95 -0.79 -17.09 -2.51
CA GLY A 95 -0.80 -17.89 -3.73
C GLY A 95 -2.15 -18.57 -3.98
N ASP A 96 -2.17 -19.48 -4.94
CA ASP A 96 -3.37 -20.20 -5.31
C ASP A 96 -3.70 -21.25 -4.25
N GLN A 97 -4.88 -21.12 -3.64
CA GLN A 97 -5.41 -22.05 -2.66
C GLN A 97 -6.70 -22.63 -3.24
N THR A 98 -6.57 -23.67 -4.01
CA THR A 98 -7.74 -24.41 -4.44
C THR A 98 -8.21 -25.32 -3.31
N GLY A 99 -9.30 -24.98 -2.68
CA GLY A 99 -10.20 -25.71 -1.80
C GLY A 99 -9.78 -27.06 -1.19
N VAL A 100 -8.66 -27.07 -0.46
CA VAL A 100 -8.08 -28.30 0.03
C VAL A 100 -7.93 -28.24 1.53
N ASP A 101 -8.51 -29.23 2.22
CA ASP A 101 -8.28 -29.47 3.61
C ASP A 101 -6.83 -29.94 3.82
N PHE A 102 -6.01 -29.10 4.46
CA PHE A 102 -4.66 -29.46 4.87
C PHE A 102 -4.67 -30.06 6.26
N THR A 103 -4.34 -31.32 6.36
CA THR A 103 -4.09 -31.95 7.66
C THR A 103 -2.56 -31.92 7.92
N PRO A 104 -2.09 -31.26 8.97
CA PRO A 104 -0.69 -31.31 9.32
C PRO A 104 -0.34 -32.72 9.80
N VAL A 105 0.66 -33.34 9.19
CA VAL A 105 1.20 -34.62 9.64
C VAL A 105 2.69 -34.45 9.96
N PRO A 106 3.22 -35.17 10.96
CA PRO A 106 4.65 -35.19 11.23
C PRO A 106 5.43 -35.56 9.97
N ASP A 107 6.49 -34.83 9.66
CA ASP A 107 7.39 -35.20 8.57
C ASP A 107 8.39 -36.26 9.07
N PRO A 108 8.33 -37.52 8.57
CA PRO A 108 9.26 -38.54 8.99
C PRO A 108 10.73 -38.24 8.65
N SER A 109 10.96 -37.36 7.67
CA SER A 109 12.30 -36.94 7.26
C SER A 109 12.83 -35.72 8.02
N ASN A 110 11.96 -35.04 8.78
CA ASN A 110 12.33 -33.89 9.61
C ASN A 110 11.56 -33.92 10.93
N PRO A 111 12.20 -34.33 12.05
CA PRO A 111 11.53 -34.49 13.35
C PRO A 111 10.89 -33.24 13.92
N VAL A 112 11.26 -32.06 13.44
CA VAL A 112 10.71 -30.75 13.84
C VAL A 112 9.77 -30.19 12.78
N GLY A 113 9.65 -30.82 11.62
CA GLY A 113 8.84 -30.37 10.50
C GLY A 113 7.47 -31.02 10.45
N VAL A 114 6.52 -30.32 9.88
CA VAL A 114 5.21 -30.85 9.53
C VAL A 114 5.04 -30.80 8.02
N LYS A 115 4.54 -31.88 7.45
CA LYS A 115 4.01 -31.90 6.09
C LYS A 115 2.52 -31.66 6.15
N TYR A 116 2.04 -30.94 5.16
CA TYR A 116 0.62 -30.84 4.95
C TYR A 116 0.24 -31.88 3.89
N THR A 117 -0.54 -32.87 4.29
CA THR A 117 -1.09 -33.85 3.36
C THR A 117 -2.51 -33.49 3.03
N GLN A 118 -2.79 -33.61 1.77
CA GLN A 118 -4.14 -33.60 1.24
C GLN A 118 -4.71 -35.02 1.32
N GLY A 119 -6.01 -35.14 1.52
CA GLY A 119 -6.70 -36.44 1.50
C GLY A 119 -6.39 -37.23 0.22
N ASP A 120 -6.46 -38.54 0.29
CA ASP A 120 -5.82 -39.53 -0.58
C ASP A 120 -6.02 -39.39 -2.12
N ASP A 121 -6.94 -38.55 -2.57
CA ASP A 121 -7.27 -38.39 -4.00
C ASP A 121 -7.02 -36.99 -4.57
N LYS A 122 -6.26 -36.14 -3.87
CA LYS A 122 -6.09 -34.74 -4.28
C LYS A 122 -4.63 -34.41 -4.57
N PRO A 123 -4.33 -33.51 -5.55
CA PRO A 123 -2.98 -33.14 -5.91
C PRO A 123 -2.24 -32.54 -4.72
N THR A 124 -0.96 -32.84 -4.59
CA THR A 124 -0.09 -32.26 -3.57
C THR A 124 -0.05 -30.74 -3.70
N TYR A 125 -0.24 -30.03 -2.59
CA TYR A 125 -0.15 -28.57 -2.58
C TYR A 125 1.25 -28.13 -3.00
N THR A 126 1.30 -27.36 -4.05
CA THR A 126 2.50 -26.64 -4.44
C THR A 126 2.29 -25.18 -4.03
N ARG A 127 3.14 -24.66 -3.16
CA ARG A 127 3.13 -23.24 -2.83
C ARG A 127 3.29 -22.44 -4.12
N ASN A 128 2.25 -21.74 -4.51
CA ASN A 128 2.36 -20.76 -5.58
C ASN A 128 2.90 -19.47 -4.96
N LEU A 129 4.17 -19.13 -5.26
CA LEU A 129 4.78 -17.88 -4.82
C LEU A 129 4.40 -16.70 -5.72
N ASP A 130 3.44 -16.84 -6.61
CA ASP A 130 3.04 -15.81 -7.60
C ASP A 130 2.29 -14.61 -6.99
N GLY A 131 2.06 -14.59 -5.67
CA GLY A 131 1.45 -13.47 -4.96
C GLY A 131 2.15 -12.12 -5.17
N TRP A 132 3.45 -12.15 -5.51
CA TRP A 132 4.19 -10.95 -5.86
C TRP A 132 3.64 -10.21 -7.09
N ARG A 133 2.89 -10.88 -7.95
CA ARG A 133 2.27 -10.28 -9.14
C ARG A 133 1.23 -9.23 -8.74
N ASP A 134 0.50 -9.47 -7.66
CA ASP A 134 -0.51 -8.53 -7.17
C ASP A 134 0.11 -7.20 -6.75
N ILE A 135 1.23 -7.23 -6.02
CA ILE A 135 1.90 -5.98 -5.62
C ILE A 135 2.49 -5.25 -6.83
N MET A 136 3.00 -5.96 -7.84
CA MET A 136 3.52 -5.33 -9.05
C MET A 136 2.39 -4.71 -9.89
N ASN A 137 1.25 -5.39 -10.02
CA ASN A 137 0.07 -4.85 -10.68
C ASN A 137 -0.44 -3.60 -9.93
N PHE A 138 -0.39 -3.61 -8.61
CA PHE A 138 -0.78 -2.45 -7.80
C PHE A 138 0.18 -1.27 -8.01
N VAL A 139 1.48 -1.52 -8.06
CA VAL A 139 2.49 -0.49 -8.41
C VAL A 139 2.21 0.10 -9.79
N ASP A 140 1.92 -0.74 -10.78
CA ASP A 140 1.65 -0.28 -12.14
C ASP A 140 0.36 0.52 -12.24
N LEU A 141 -0.69 0.15 -11.51
CA LEU A 141 -1.92 0.94 -11.41
C LEU A 141 -1.64 2.33 -10.86
N VAL A 142 -0.95 2.44 -9.72
CA VAL A 142 -0.60 3.74 -9.13
C VAL A 142 0.22 4.60 -10.09
N ARG A 143 1.24 4.00 -10.72
CA ARG A 143 2.10 4.70 -11.70
C ARG A 143 1.31 5.19 -12.91
N LEU A 144 0.36 4.39 -13.37
CA LEU A 144 -0.52 4.76 -14.49
C LEU A 144 -1.38 5.97 -14.12
N GLU A 145 -1.99 5.97 -12.93
CA GLU A 145 -2.81 7.09 -12.48
C GLU A 145 -1.98 8.37 -12.27
N LEU A 146 -0.81 8.27 -11.65
CA LEU A 146 0.09 9.43 -11.51
C LEU A 146 0.53 10.01 -12.87
N ARG A 147 0.65 9.20 -13.92
CA ARG A 147 1.01 9.67 -15.27
C ARG A 147 -0.13 10.34 -16.03
N LYS A 148 -1.37 9.96 -15.74
CA LYS A 148 -2.56 10.52 -16.41
C LYS A 148 -2.82 11.96 -15.98
N HIS A 149 -2.36 12.35 -14.79
CA HIS A 149 -2.70 13.62 -14.18
C HIS A 149 -1.47 14.54 -14.07
N ASP A 150 -1.68 15.83 -14.33
CA ASP A 150 -0.70 16.87 -14.03
C ASP A 150 -0.89 17.45 -12.64
N ILE A 151 -2.14 17.42 -12.17
CA ILE A 151 -2.57 17.91 -10.86
C ILE A 151 -3.35 16.80 -10.16
N ILE A 152 -2.96 16.48 -8.93
CA ILE A 152 -3.65 15.55 -8.05
C ILE A 152 -3.97 16.26 -6.73
N ALA A 153 -5.19 16.17 -6.26
CA ALA A 153 -5.59 16.76 -4.99
C ALA A 153 -5.22 18.25 -4.82
N GLY A 154 -5.20 19.02 -5.91
CA GLY A 154 -4.78 20.43 -5.91
C GLY A 154 -3.26 20.66 -5.91
N HIS A 155 -2.46 19.60 -6.03
CA HIS A 155 -1.01 19.65 -6.11
C HIS A 155 -0.55 19.35 -7.54
N ARG A 156 0.40 20.11 -8.05
CA ARG A 156 1.07 19.82 -9.32
C ARG A 156 2.10 18.70 -9.12
N ILE A 157 2.06 17.67 -9.94
CA ILE A 157 3.11 16.65 -9.95
C ILE A 157 4.38 17.25 -10.58
N VAL A 158 5.52 17.08 -9.92
CA VAL A 158 6.83 17.52 -10.43
C VAL A 158 7.34 16.50 -11.43
N LYS A 159 6.99 16.72 -12.73
CA LYS A 159 7.32 15.77 -13.81
C LYS A 159 8.79 15.80 -14.22
N GLU A 160 9.51 16.84 -13.84
CA GLU A 160 10.95 16.97 -14.03
C GLU A 160 11.75 15.97 -13.21
N GLU A 161 11.14 15.40 -12.17
CA GLU A 161 11.70 14.33 -11.36
C GLU A 161 11.10 12.97 -11.70
N PRO A 162 11.94 11.93 -11.70
CA PRO A 162 11.45 10.59 -11.97
C PRO A 162 10.60 10.07 -10.82
N ILE A 163 9.48 9.42 -11.14
CA ILE A 163 8.79 8.55 -10.21
C ILE A 163 9.69 7.34 -9.98
N LYS A 164 10.13 7.11 -8.74
CA LYS A 164 10.92 5.95 -8.36
C LYS A 164 10.03 4.92 -7.65
N PHE A 165 10.33 3.66 -7.83
CA PHE A 165 9.58 2.57 -7.20
C PHE A 165 10.48 1.35 -7.02
N GLY A 166 10.12 0.50 -6.07
CA GLY A 166 10.89 -0.70 -5.78
C GLY A 166 10.32 -1.49 -4.62
N GLN A 167 11.02 -2.54 -4.26
CA GLN A 167 10.71 -3.37 -3.11
C GLN A 167 11.52 -2.91 -1.88
N PHE A 168 11.12 -3.35 -0.70
CA PHE A 168 11.88 -3.12 0.51
C PHE A 168 12.97 -4.18 0.66
N PHE A 169 14.16 -3.73 1.06
CA PHE A 169 15.31 -4.58 1.34
C PHE A 169 15.71 -4.43 2.81
N GLN A 170 16.16 -5.52 3.37
CA GLN A 170 16.78 -5.57 4.69
C GLN A 170 18.09 -6.36 4.55
N ASP A 171 19.20 -5.76 5.01
CA ASP A 171 20.54 -6.37 4.96
C ASP A 171 20.92 -6.89 3.55
N ASP A 172 20.67 -6.07 2.52
CA ASP A 172 20.88 -6.40 1.08
C ASP A 172 20.03 -7.55 0.54
N ALA A 173 19.12 -8.11 1.33
CA ALA A 173 18.15 -9.10 0.88
C ALA A 173 16.75 -8.50 0.75
N LEU A 174 15.94 -9.05 -0.16
CA LEU A 174 14.53 -8.70 -0.23
C LEU A 174 13.87 -9.00 1.12
N TRP A 175 13.15 -8.02 1.68
CA TRP A 175 12.40 -8.23 2.92
C TRP A 175 11.31 -9.28 2.70
N ASP A 176 11.50 -10.45 3.33
CA ASP A 176 10.56 -11.56 3.26
C ASP A 176 9.50 -11.40 4.37
N SER A 177 8.31 -11.06 3.94
CA SER A 177 7.12 -10.96 4.80
C SER A 177 5.98 -11.86 4.32
N TYR A 178 6.31 -12.91 3.52
CA TYR A 178 5.31 -13.84 3.01
C TYR A 178 4.30 -14.28 4.09
N PRO A 179 3.00 -14.26 3.80
CA PRO A 179 2.32 -14.04 2.50
C PRO A 179 1.96 -12.57 2.20
N TYR A 180 2.58 -11.63 2.89
CA TYR A 180 2.41 -10.21 2.65
C TYR A 180 3.48 -9.72 1.67
N TRP A 181 3.06 -8.90 0.71
CA TRP A 181 3.92 -8.35 -0.32
C TRP A 181 3.90 -6.84 -0.24
N HIS A 182 5.06 -6.24 -0.25
CA HIS A 182 5.23 -4.80 -0.05
C HIS A 182 6.03 -4.17 -1.19
N SER A 183 5.69 -2.93 -1.50
CA SER A 183 6.44 -2.12 -2.45
C SER A 183 6.34 -0.65 -2.07
N TRP A 184 7.18 0.19 -2.64
CA TRP A 184 7.13 1.61 -2.45
C TRP A 184 7.20 2.35 -3.78
N ILE A 185 6.59 3.56 -3.81
CA ILE A 185 6.67 4.52 -4.90
C ILE A 185 7.01 5.87 -4.29
N THR A 186 7.94 6.62 -4.89
CA THR A 186 8.22 8.00 -4.49
C THR A 186 8.03 8.94 -5.67
N PHE A 187 7.48 10.09 -5.38
CA PHE A 187 7.27 11.20 -6.33
C PHE A 187 7.20 12.51 -5.58
N SER A 188 7.33 13.61 -6.31
CA SER A 188 7.26 14.95 -5.73
C SER A 188 6.04 15.70 -6.24
N VAL A 189 5.42 16.46 -5.34
CA VAL A 189 4.32 17.36 -5.66
C VAL A 189 4.64 18.78 -5.18
N GLU A 190 4.03 19.77 -5.83
CA GLU A 190 4.15 21.16 -5.47
C GLU A 190 2.77 21.82 -5.37
N TYR A 191 2.65 22.78 -4.46
CA TYR A 191 1.52 23.68 -4.41
C TYR A 191 1.95 25.10 -4.11
N GLY A 192 1.18 26.09 -4.56
CA GLY A 192 1.45 27.48 -4.23
C GLY A 192 1.47 27.69 -2.72
N GLY A 193 2.57 28.25 -2.22
CA GLY A 193 2.77 28.51 -0.80
C GLY A 193 1.63 29.33 -0.19
N MET A 194 1.45 29.20 1.11
CA MET A 194 0.46 30.01 1.83
C MET A 194 0.69 31.49 1.53
N ILE A 195 -0.29 32.09 0.88
CA ILE A 195 -0.37 33.56 0.86
C ILE A 195 -0.47 33.97 2.33
N ALA A 196 0.46 34.83 2.75
CA ALA A 196 0.60 35.29 4.11
C ALA A 196 -0.76 35.36 4.83
N LEU A 197 -0.79 34.71 5.97
CA LEU A 197 -1.86 34.65 6.94
C LEU A 197 -2.82 35.84 6.80
N SER A 198 -4.09 35.55 6.65
CA SER A 198 -5.12 36.57 6.81
C SER A 198 -4.86 37.30 8.13
N LYS A 199 -5.20 38.58 8.21
CA LYS A 199 -5.07 39.42 9.40
C LYS A 199 -5.64 38.79 10.68
N GLU A 200 -6.41 37.71 10.56
CA GLU A 200 -6.96 36.92 11.68
C GLU A 200 -5.92 36.10 12.44
N CYS A 201 -4.84 35.65 11.76
CA CYS A 201 -3.77 34.94 12.47
C CYS A 201 -2.75 35.88 13.15
N GLU A 202 -2.62 37.14 12.71
CA GLU A 202 -1.82 38.14 13.41
C GLU A 202 -2.40 38.47 14.79
N SER A 203 -3.69 38.22 15.03
CA SER A 203 -4.34 38.44 16.32
C SER A 203 -4.14 37.29 17.33
N LEU A 204 -3.51 36.19 16.93
CA LEU A 204 -3.26 35.01 17.77
C LEU A 204 -1.78 34.90 18.20
N LEU A 205 -0.93 35.77 17.74
CA LEU A 205 0.47 35.95 18.16
C LEU A 205 0.62 37.17 19.05
#